data_3b28eefc4fc51370344e74e494de9125
#
_entry.id   3b28eefc4fc51370344e74e494de9125
#
_cell.length_a   1.000
_cell.length_b   1.000
_cell.length_c   1.000
_cell.angle_alpha   90.00
_cell.angle_beta   90.00
_cell.angle_gamma   90.00
#
_symmetry.space_group_name_H-M   'P 1'
#
loop_
_entity.id
_entity.type
_entity.pdbx_description
1 polymer ?
#
loop_
_entity_poly.entity_id
_entity_poly.type
_entity_poly.pdbx_seq_one_letter_code
_entity_poly.pdbx_strand_id
1 'polypeptide(L)'
;PVIGKGAADIVVAFEKMEAVRYADYLKPDGIAVINDFEIESSTTAAGMCEYPKGCIEAMKSRFNCYTLNAAKIAEDMGNPKCMNIVLFGSMVKVLGMDGIDWEAVIADTVPEKFRDMNIRAYRAGYGAV
;
A
#
# COMPACT_ATOMS: atom_id res chain seq x y z
N PRO A 1 -19.38 11.05 3.20
CA PRO A 1 -18.45 11.21 4.32
C PRO A 1 -17.02 11.26 3.80
N VAL A 2 -16.24 12.20 4.29
CA VAL A 2 -14.84 12.41 3.91
C VAL A 2 -14.00 12.44 5.18
N ILE A 3 -12.81 11.84 5.13
CA ILE A 3 -11.84 11.95 6.22
C ILE A 3 -11.28 13.38 6.22
N GLY A 4 -11.31 14.04 7.38
CA GLY A 4 -10.71 15.36 7.53
C GLY A 4 -9.17 15.30 7.55
N LYS A 5 -8.53 16.43 7.26
CA LYS A 5 -7.07 16.55 7.40
C LYS A 5 -6.65 16.30 8.85
N GLY A 6 -5.55 15.55 9.04
CA GLY A 6 -5.04 15.18 10.35
C GLY A 6 -5.89 14.18 11.14
N ALA A 7 -6.82 13.47 10.48
CA ALA A 7 -7.75 12.57 11.14
C ALA A 7 -7.52 11.07 10.84
N ALA A 8 -6.71 10.74 9.84
CA ALA A 8 -6.44 9.35 9.47
C ALA A 8 -5.37 8.72 10.36
N ASP A 9 -5.64 7.51 10.85
CA ASP A 9 -4.67 6.71 11.60
C ASP A 9 -3.62 6.09 10.69
N ILE A 10 -4.02 5.74 9.46
CA ILE A 10 -3.16 5.13 8.45
C ILE A 10 -3.50 5.65 7.05
N VAL A 11 -2.47 5.79 6.23
CA VAL A 11 -2.57 5.92 4.77
C VAL A 11 -1.85 4.73 4.13
N VAL A 12 -2.53 4.02 3.25
CA VAL A 12 -1.95 2.98 2.40
C VAL A 12 -1.86 3.54 0.99
N ALA A 13 -0.65 3.84 0.54
CA ALA A 13 -0.40 4.45 -0.76
C ALA A 13 0.08 3.41 -1.78
N PHE A 14 -0.60 3.35 -2.91
CA PHE A 14 -0.29 2.45 -4.02
C PHE A 14 0.91 2.93 -4.85
N GLU A 15 1.37 4.17 -4.60
CA GLU A 15 2.41 4.84 -5.36
C GLU A 15 3.05 5.93 -4.50
N LYS A 16 4.33 6.21 -4.70
CA LYS A 16 5.14 7.09 -3.83
C LYS A 16 4.65 8.53 -3.78
N MET A 17 4.31 9.11 -4.91
CA MET A 17 3.85 10.51 -4.98
C MET A 17 2.46 10.67 -4.35
N GLU A 18 1.60 9.66 -4.48
CA GLU A 18 0.29 9.66 -3.82
C GLU A 18 0.42 9.67 -2.29
N ALA A 19 1.43 8.99 -1.73
CA ALA A 19 1.71 9.05 -0.31
C ALA A 19 1.94 10.51 0.16
N VAL A 20 2.76 11.25 -0.58
CA VAL A 20 3.02 12.68 -0.28
C VAL A 20 1.77 13.52 -0.48
N ARG A 21 1.00 13.26 -1.55
CA ARG A 21 -0.23 14.00 -1.85
C ARG A 21 -1.28 13.90 -0.74
N TYR A 22 -1.38 12.74 -0.10
CA TYR A 22 -2.34 12.49 0.97
C TYR A 22 -1.74 12.59 2.38
N ALA A 23 -0.48 13.02 2.51
CA ALA A 23 0.21 13.13 3.79
C ALA A 23 -0.54 14.00 4.83
N ASP A 24 -1.20 15.07 4.39
CA ASP A 24 -1.92 15.98 5.27
C ASP A 24 -3.17 15.36 5.92
N TYR A 25 -3.63 14.22 5.43
CA TYR A 25 -4.74 13.49 6.06
C TYR A 25 -4.31 12.67 7.27
N LEU A 26 -3.02 12.30 7.37
CA LEU A 26 -2.50 11.56 8.51
C LEU A 26 -2.46 12.40 9.78
N LYS A 27 -2.73 11.76 10.91
CA LYS A 27 -2.41 12.28 12.24
C LYS A 27 -0.90 12.51 12.36
N PRO A 28 -0.43 13.39 13.28
CA PRO A 28 1.00 13.64 13.48
C PRO A 28 1.83 12.38 13.75
N ASP A 29 1.25 11.38 14.41
CA ASP A 29 1.84 10.07 14.74
C ASP A 29 1.27 8.93 13.88
N GLY A 30 0.62 9.28 12.77
CA GLY A 30 -0.02 8.32 11.87
C GLY A 30 0.97 7.43 11.14
N ILE A 31 0.46 6.31 10.65
CA ILE A 31 1.23 5.29 9.94
C ILE A 31 1.04 5.45 8.43
N ALA A 32 2.12 5.38 7.68
CA ALA A 32 2.08 5.27 6.22
C ALA A 32 2.62 3.92 5.76
N VAL A 33 1.82 3.16 5.01
CA VAL A 33 2.28 1.99 4.24
C VAL A 33 2.40 2.42 2.80
N ILE A 34 3.61 2.39 2.25
CA ILE A 34 3.90 2.96 0.93
C ILE A 34 4.42 1.88 0.00
N ASN A 35 3.71 1.68 -1.11
CA ASN A 35 4.23 0.91 -2.22
C ASN A 35 5.38 1.69 -2.88
N ASP A 36 6.59 1.14 -2.85
CA ASP A 36 7.76 1.71 -3.52
C ASP A 36 7.66 1.48 -5.02
N PHE A 37 6.72 2.16 -5.63
CA PHE A 37 6.37 2.06 -7.03
C PHE A 37 6.07 3.45 -7.59
N GLU A 38 6.40 3.64 -8.87
CA GLU A 38 6.15 4.87 -9.61
C GLU A 38 5.15 4.61 -10.72
N ILE A 39 4.09 5.43 -10.76
CA ILE A 39 3.16 5.46 -11.89
C ILE A 39 3.39 6.77 -12.61
N GLU A 40 3.98 6.70 -13.80
CA GLU A 40 4.16 7.90 -14.62
C GLU A 40 2.81 8.47 -15.04
N SER A 41 2.59 9.74 -14.72
CA SER A 41 1.47 10.49 -15.27
C SER A 41 1.68 10.73 -16.77
N SER A 42 0.63 11.08 -17.48
CA SER A 42 0.72 11.42 -18.92
C SER A 42 1.70 12.57 -19.19
N THR A 43 1.82 13.53 -18.27
CA THR A 43 2.76 14.66 -18.36
C THR A 43 4.20 14.22 -18.11
N THR A 44 4.43 13.29 -17.20
CA THR A 44 5.75 12.71 -16.93
C THR A 44 6.19 11.82 -18.08
N ALA A 45 5.31 10.96 -18.58
CA ALA A 45 5.58 10.09 -19.73
C ALA A 45 5.84 10.89 -21.02
N ALA A 46 5.22 12.07 -21.16
CA ALA A 46 5.47 12.99 -22.27
C ALA A 46 6.75 13.84 -22.10
N GLY A 47 7.52 13.67 -21.02
CA GLY A 47 8.74 14.42 -20.74
C GLY A 47 8.51 15.90 -20.36
N MET A 48 7.28 16.27 -20.01
CA MET A 48 6.94 17.64 -19.62
C MET A 48 7.35 17.96 -18.17
N CYS A 49 7.49 16.94 -17.33
CA CYS A 49 8.01 17.05 -15.97
C CYS A 49 8.73 15.77 -15.57
N GLU A 50 9.65 15.86 -14.61
CA GLU A 50 10.27 14.67 -14.01
C GLU A 50 9.43 14.14 -12.85
N TYR A 51 9.51 12.83 -12.64
CA TYR A 51 8.92 12.22 -11.45
C TYR A 51 9.62 12.75 -10.19
N PRO A 52 8.89 13.20 -9.14
CA PRO A 52 9.49 13.76 -7.94
C PRO A 52 10.41 12.76 -7.25
N LYS A 53 11.61 13.21 -6.88
CA LYS A 53 12.55 12.42 -6.08
C LYS A 53 12.31 12.66 -4.58
N GLY A 54 12.69 11.67 -3.75
CA GLY A 54 12.66 11.83 -2.30
C GLY A 54 11.28 11.75 -1.66
N CYS A 55 10.26 11.18 -2.33
CA CYS A 55 8.92 11.04 -1.77
C CYS A 55 8.91 10.20 -0.48
N ILE A 56 9.59 9.06 -0.47
CA ILE A 56 9.66 8.17 0.69
C ILE A 56 10.41 8.85 1.84
N GLU A 57 11.53 9.50 1.57
CA GLU A 57 12.32 10.24 2.56
C GLU A 57 11.52 11.37 3.18
N ALA A 58 10.76 12.11 2.39
CA ALA A 58 9.86 13.16 2.86
C ALA A 58 8.79 12.61 3.80
N MET A 59 8.20 11.47 3.46
CA MET A 59 7.22 10.80 4.33
C MET A 59 7.85 10.30 5.63
N LYS A 60 9.02 9.65 5.55
CA LYS A 60 9.75 9.15 6.72
C LYS A 60 10.20 10.24 7.68
N SER A 61 10.42 11.45 7.20
CA SER A 61 10.77 12.60 8.06
C SER A 61 9.62 13.09 8.93
N ARG A 62 8.37 12.72 8.60
CA ARG A 62 7.16 13.23 9.26
C ARG A 62 6.34 12.15 9.96
N PHE A 63 6.38 10.91 9.48
CA PHE A 63 5.46 9.85 9.89
C PHE A 63 6.18 8.52 10.11
N ASN A 64 5.51 7.60 10.79
CA ASN A 64 5.95 6.23 10.92
C ASN A 64 5.66 5.48 9.61
N CYS A 65 6.69 5.25 8.78
CA CYS A 65 6.55 4.72 7.43
C CYS A 65 7.07 3.28 7.32
N TYR A 66 6.27 2.46 6.66
CA TYR A 66 6.61 1.12 6.21
C TYR A 66 6.58 1.09 4.68
N THR A 67 7.64 0.59 4.06
CA THR A 67 7.77 0.56 2.60
C THR A 67 8.00 -0.85 2.10
N LEU A 68 7.36 -1.18 0.99
CA LEU A 68 7.57 -2.45 0.29
C LEU A 68 7.34 -2.24 -1.20
N ASN A 69 7.89 -3.11 -2.04
CA ASN A 69 7.56 -3.12 -3.46
C ASN A 69 6.46 -4.17 -3.72
N ALA A 70 5.22 -3.80 -3.44
CA ALA A 70 4.07 -4.69 -3.59
C ALA A 70 3.80 -5.06 -5.06
N ALA A 71 4.14 -4.18 -5.99
CA ALA A 71 4.04 -4.46 -7.42
C ALA A 71 4.96 -5.61 -7.82
N LYS A 72 6.25 -5.55 -7.40
CA LYS A 72 7.20 -6.63 -7.68
C LYS A 72 6.82 -7.93 -6.98
N ILE A 73 6.37 -7.89 -5.73
CA ILE A 73 5.90 -9.08 -5.01
C ILE A 73 4.76 -9.76 -5.79
N ALA A 74 3.77 -8.99 -6.23
CA ALA A 74 2.65 -9.51 -6.99
C ALA A 74 3.07 -10.07 -8.37
N GLU A 75 4.01 -9.40 -9.04
CA GLU A 75 4.57 -9.86 -10.32
C GLU A 75 5.33 -11.18 -10.14
N ASP A 76 6.21 -11.29 -9.14
CA ASP A 76 6.98 -12.50 -8.83
C ASP A 76 6.07 -13.69 -8.45
N MET A 77 4.89 -13.41 -7.92
CA MET A 77 3.85 -14.41 -7.67
C MET A 77 3.07 -14.83 -8.92
N GLY A 78 3.28 -14.17 -10.05
CA GLY A 78 2.63 -14.45 -11.33
C GLY A 78 1.29 -13.73 -11.54
N ASN A 79 0.90 -12.80 -10.67
CA ASN A 79 -0.32 -12.03 -10.86
C ASN A 79 -0.20 -10.58 -10.35
N PRO A 80 0.19 -9.63 -11.20
CA PRO A 80 0.30 -8.21 -10.83
C PRO A 80 -0.98 -7.59 -10.25
N LYS A 81 -2.15 -8.16 -10.56
CA LYS A 81 -3.45 -7.69 -10.04
C LYS A 81 -3.63 -7.92 -8.53
N CYS A 82 -2.79 -8.77 -7.92
CA CYS A 82 -2.83 -9.02 -6.48
C CYS A 82 -2.07 -7.98 -5.64
N MET A 83 -1.51 -6.93 -6.24
CA MET A 83 -0.78 -5.87 -5.55
C MET A 83 -1.59 -5.23 -4.40
N ASN A 84 -2.88 -5.02 -4.60
CA ASN A 84 -3.78 -4.50 -3.57
C ASN A 84 -3.87 -5.41 -2.35
N ILE A 85 -3.88 -6.72 -2.54
CA ILE A 85 -3.95 -7.70 -1.44
C ILE A 85 -2.60 -7.81 -0.73
N VAL A 86 -1.49 -7.67 -1.43
CA VAL A 86 -0.15 -7.53 -0.81
C VAL A 86 -0.13 -6.31 0.11
N LEU A 87 -0.57 -5.15 -0.35
CA LEU A 87 -0.66 -3.94 0.48
C LEU A 87 -1.64 -4.11 1.65
N PHE A 88 -2.75 -4.79 1.44
CA PHE A 88 -3.70 -5.10 2.52
C PHE A 88 -3.05 -5.95 3.62
N GLY A 89 -2.27 -6.98 3.27
CA GLY A 89 -1.53 -7.79 4.25
C GLY A 89 -0.56 -6.94 5.08
N SER A 90 0.16 -6.05 4.45
CA SER A 90 1.06 -5.10 5.14
C SER A 90 0.29 -4.17 6.09
N MET A 91 -0.86 -3.65 5.66
CA MET A 91 -1.73 -2.82 6.50
C MET A 91 -2.20 -3.57 7.75
N VAL A 92 -2.67 -4.81 7.59
CA VAL A 92 -3.11 -5.65 8.73
C VAL A 92 -1.97 -5.84 9.73
N LYS A 93 -0.76 -6.11 9.24
CA LYS A 93 0.44 -6.29 10.09
C LYS A 93 0.75 -5.05 10.91
N VAL A 94 0.85 -3.89 10.27
CA VAL A 94 1.27 -2.66 10.97
C VAL A 94 0.20 -2.11 11.91
N LEU A 95 -1.07 -2.42 11.68
CA LEU A 95 -2.19 -2.06 12.56
C LEU A 95 -2.42 -3.08 13.69
N GLY A 96 -1.74 -4.24 13.67
CA GLY A 96 -1.94 -5.30 14.66
C GLY A 96 -3.36 -5.89 14.62
N MET A 97 -3.96 -6.02 13.44
CA MET A 97 -5.34 -6.49 13.27
C MET A 97 -5.43 -8.03 13.16
N ASP A 98 -4.60 -8.74 13.91
CA ASP A 98 -4.49 -10.21 13.86
C ASP A 98 -5.67 -10.94 14.56
N GLY A 99 -6.54 -10.22 15.23
CA GLY A 99 -7.73 -10.78 15.88
C GLY A 99 -8.84 -11.23 14.92
N ILE A 100 -8.67 -10.99 13.63
CA ILE A 100 -9.63 -11.36 12.56
C ILE A 100 -8.96 -12.40 11.66
N ASP A 101 -9.70 -13.44 11.31
CA ASP A 101 -9.26 -14.43 10.31
C ASP A 101 -9.42 -13.84 8.89
N TRP A 102 -8.45 -13.02 8.50
CA TRP A 102 -8.44 -12.34 7.20
C TRP A 102 -8.35 -13.32 6.02
N GLU A 103 -7.73 -14.48 6.20
CA GLU A 103 -7.67 -15.49 5.15
C GLU A 103 -9.05 -16.07 4.86
N ALA A 104 -9.85 -16.32 5.89
CA ALA A 104 -11.24 -16.72 5.72
C ALA A 104 -12.06 -15.62 5.03
N VAL A 105 -11.90 -14.35 5.43
CA VAL A 105 -12.56 -13.21 4.79
C VAL A 105 -12.19 -13.09 3.31
N ILE A 106 -10.91 -13.24 2.98
CA ILE A 106 -10.45 -13.24 1.57
C ILE A 106 -11.06 -14.40 0.81
N ALA A 107 -11.04 -15.61 1.38
CA ALA A 107 -11.59 -16.81 0.74
C ALA A 107 -13.08 -16.68 0.43
N ASP A 108 -13.84 -16.01 1.30
CA ASP A 108 -15.28 -15.78 1.11
C ASP A 108 -15.60 -14.62 0.15
N THR A 109 -14.65 -13.70 -0.02
CA THR A 109 -14.85 -12.48 -0.82
C THR A 109 -14.48 -12.67 -2.29
N VAL A 110 -13.37 -13.40 -2.56
CA VAL A 110 -12.88 -13.58 -3.93
C VAL A 110 -13.48 -14.83 -4.57
N PRO A 111 -13.61 -14.86 -5.92
CA PRO A 111 -14.01 -16.07 -6.64
C PRO A 111 -13.09 -17.24 -6.31
N GLU A 112 -13.65 -18.46 -6.23
CA GLU A 112 -12.94 -19.68 -5.82
C GLU A 112 -11.60 -19.88 -6.54
N LYS A 113 -11.56 -19.66 -7.84
CA LYS A 113 -10.34 -19.81 -8.67
C LYS A 113 -9.20 -18.87 -8.29
N PHE A 114 -9.48 -17.79 -7.53
CA PHE A 114 -8.48 -16.80 -7.10
C PHE A 114 -8.14 -16.87 -5.60
N ARG A 115 -8.78 -17.76 -4.84
CA ARG A 115 -8.61 -17.84 -3.38
C ARG A 115 -7.15 -18.07 -2.99
N ASP A 116 -6.53 -19.15 -3.51
CA ASP A 116 -5.15 -19.48 -3.18
C ASP A 116 -4.19 -18.32 -3.50
N MET A 117 -4.30 -17.73 -4.69
CA MET A 117 -3.46 -16.60 -5.09
C MET A 117 -3.61 -15.40 -4.16
N ASN A 118 -4.85 -15.04 -3.78
CA ASN A 118 -5.08 -13.89 -2.91
C ASN A 118 -4.62 -14.17 -1.47
N ILE A 119 -4.80 -15.37 -0.94
CA ILE A 119 -4.29 -15.74 0.39
C ILE A 119 -2.75 -15.68 0.41
N ARG A 120 -2.09 -16.18 -0.63
CA ARG A 120 -0.64 -16.06 -0.77
C ARG A 120 -0.17 -14.62 -0.87
N ALA A 121 -0.89 -13.77 -1.61
CA ALA A 121 -0.61 -12.34 -1.73
C ALA A 121 -0.74 -11.63 -0.37
N TYR A 122 -1.79 -11.93 0.38
CA TYR A 122 -1.97 -11.43 1.75
C TYR A 122 -0.79 -11.81 2.66
N ARG A 123 -0.42 -13.09 2.68
CA ARG A 123 0.72 -13.58 3.48
C ARG A 123 2.04 -12.93 3.08
N ALA A 124 2.27 -12.75 1.77
CA ALA A 124 3.47 -12.10 1.27
C ALA A 124 3.56 -10.64 1.73
N GLY A 125 2.46 -9.90 1.68
CA GLY A 125 2.39 -8.53 2.18
C GLY A 125 2.55 -8.43 3.70
N TYR A 126 1.90 -9.32 4.44
CA TYR A 126 2.03 -9.40 5.90
C TYR A 126 3.47 -9.67 6.34
N GLY A 127 4.21 -10.51 5.63
CA GLY A 127 5.61 -10.82 5.93
C GLY A 127 6.63 -9.81 5.40
N ALA A 128 6.22 -8.84 4.58
CA ALA A 128 7.11 -7.87 3.95
C ALA A 128 7.43 -6.64 4.82
N VAL A 129 6.72 -6.46 5.93
CA VAL A 129 6.88 -5.32 6.84
C VAL A 129 7.05 -5.71 8.30
#